data_4eb8b483c4fa5b62bd865aa33811d4c4
#
_entry.id   4eb8b483c4fa5b62bd865aa33811d4c4
#
_cell.length_a   1.000
_cell.length_b   1.000
_cell.length_c   1.000
_cell.angle_alpha   90.00
_cell.angle_beta   90.00
_cell.angle_gamma   90.00
#
_symmetry.space_group_name_H-M   'P 1'
#
loop_
_entity.id
_entity.type
_entity.pdbx_description
1 polymer ?
#
loop_
_entity_poly.entity_id
_entity_poly.type
_entity_poly.pdbx_seq_one_letter_code
_entity_poly.pdbx_strand_id
1 'polypeptide(L)'
;MAEAIDIRELNERIERQSAFVTNLMTGMDQVIVGQKHLVESLLIGLLSDGHILLEGVPGLAKTLAIKTLASLIDAKYSRIQFTPDLLPADVIGTMIYSQKDEQFIAKKGPIFANFVLADEINRAPAKVQSALLEAMQERQVTLSKETFMLPEPFLVMATQNPIEQEGTYPLPEAQVDRFMLIVIIDYPKLEEEKKIIRQNITGEKIEVRPILKATDIMEARKVVRQVYLDEKIEQYIADIVFATRFPEKYDLKELKDMIGFGGSPRASINLALAARSYAFIKRRGYVIPEDVRAVAHDVLRHRIGLTYEAEAMNMSSDEIVSKILNKVEVP
;
A
#
# COMPACT_ATOMS: atom_id res chain seq x y z
N MET A 1 -32.31 5.95 -15.23
CA MET A 1 -32.54 6.72 -13.97
C MET A 1 -31.75 6.02 -12.90
N ALA A 2 -30.73 6.67 -12.35
CA ALA A 2 -30.02 6.11 -11.20
C ALA A 2 -31.01 6.08 -10.03
N GLU A 3 -31.24 4.90 -9.46
CA GLU A 3 -31.97 4.76 -8.19
C GLU A 3 -31.29 5.65 -7.16
N ALA A 4 -32.07 6.49 -6.49
CA ALA A 4 -31.55 7.30 -5.39
C ALA A 4 -31.00 6.33 -4.33
N ILE A 5 -29.69 6.34 -4.14
CA ILE A 5 -29.04 5.50 -3.13
C ILE A 5 -29.55 5.96 -1.77
N ASP A 6 -30.24 5.09 -1.05
CA ASP A 6 -30.55 5.34 0.35
C ASP A 6 -29.26 5.19 1.17
N ILE A 7 -28.69 6.35 1.48
CA ILE A 7 -27.41 6.44 2.24
C ILE A 7 -27.54 5.77 3.61
N ARG A 8 -28.75 5.74 4.21
CA ARG A 8 -28.96 5.10 5.52
C ARG A 8 -28.86 3.58 5.39
N GLU A 9 -29.56 2.99 4.44
CA GLU A 9 -29.52 1.55 4.18
C GLU A 9 -28.10 1.11 3.78
N LEU A 10 -27.44 1.89 2.93
CA LEU A 10 -26.04 1.65 2.56
C LEU A 10 -25.11 1.70 3.77
N ASN A 11 -25.26 2.69 4.64
CA ASN A 11 -24.45 2.83 5.85
C ASN A 11 -24.64 1.65 6.80
N GLU A 12 -25.89 1.25 7.10
CA GLU A 12 -26.17 0.08 7.94
C GLU A 12 -25.60 -1.22 7.37
N ARG A 13 -25.67 -1.39 6.05
CA ARG A 13 -25.09 -2.54 5.37
C ARG A 13 -23.56 -2.55 5.49
N ILE A 14 -22.92 -1.41 5.26
CA ILE A 14 -21.47 -1.29 5.37
C ILE A 14 -21.02 -1.47 6.81
N GLU A 15 -21.73 -0.91 7.78
CA GLU A 15 -21.41 -1.09 9.19
C GLU A 15 -21.43 -2.57 9.61
N ARG A 16 -22.41 -3.35 9.14
CA ARG A 16 -22.45 -4.79 9.37
C ARG A 16 -21.33 -5.54 8.67
N GLN A 17 -21.06 -5.20 7.40
CA GLN A 17 -20.07 -5.91 6.60
C GLN A 17 -18.63 -5.53 6.93
N SER A 18 -18.39 -4.38 7.55
CA SER A 18 -17.09 -3.95 8.05
C SER A 18 -16.79 -4.39 9.48
N ALA A 19 -17.73 -5.10 10.14
CA ALA A 19 -17.56 -5.52 11.54
C ALA A 19 -16.29 -6.36 11.78
N PHE A 20 -15.89 -7.16 10.80
CA PHE A 20 -14.66 -7.96 10.86
C PHE A 20 -13.38 -7.12 10.98
N VAL A 21 -13.38 -5.87 10.49
CA VAL A 21 -12.24 -4.96 10.56
C VAL A 21 -11.80 -4.74 12.00
N THR A 22 -12.75 -4.59 12.91
CA THR A 22 -12.45 -4.45 14.35
C THR A 22 -11.70 -5.66 14.90
N ASN A 23 -12.15 -6.87 14.55
CA ASN A 23 -11.50 -8.11 14.98
C ASN A 23 -10.10 -8.24 14.36
N LEU A 24 -9.96 -7.85 13.09
CA LEU A 24 -8.68 -7.88 12.39
C LEU A 24 -7.68 -6.90 13.00
N MET A 25 -8.12 -5.65 13.27
CA MET A 25 -7.30 -4.64 13.96
C MET A 25 -6.88 -5.13 15.36
N THR A 26 -7.82 -5.69 16.13
CA THR A 26 -7.52 -6.25 17.46
C THR A 26 -6.50 -7.39 17.37
N GLY A 27 -6.63 -8.28 16.39
CA GLY A 27 -5.67 -9.35 16.15
C GLY A 27 -4.28 -8.83 15.76
N MET A 28 -4.21 -7.77 14.96
CA MET A 28 -2.95 -7.09 14.64
C MET A 28 -2.34 -6.43 15.88
N ASP A 29 -3.13 -5.70 16.68
CA ASP A 29 -2.68 -4.98 17.89
C ASP A 29 -2.14 -5.91 18.99
N GLN A 30 -2.55 -7.19 19.01
CA GLN A 30 -1.99 -8.19 19.92
C GLN A 30 -0.52 -8.48 19.63
N VAL A 31 -0.13 -8.43 18.35
CA VAL A 31 1.21 -8.81 17.88
C VAL A 31 2.07 -7.58 17.59
N ILE A 32 1.48 -6.56 16.97
CA ILE A 32 2.16 -5.35 16.53
C ILE A 32 1.91 -4.23 17.54
N VAL A 33 2.94 -3.88 18.28
CA VAL A 33 2.88 -2.79 19.26
C VAL A 33 3.15 -1.46 18.57
N GLY A 34 2.29 -0.50 18.78
CA GLY A 34 2.37 0.79 18.09
C GLY A 34 1.96 0.66 16.62
N GLN A 35 2.65 1.27 15.71
CA GLN A 35 2.55 1.11 14.25
C GLN A 35 1.10 1.07 13.70
N LYS A 36 0.16 1.81 14.34
CA LYS A 36 -1.26 1.85 13.92
C LYS A 36 -1.42 2.29 12.47
N HIS A 37 -0.62 3.28 12.07
CA HIS A 37 -0.61 3.80 10.71
C HIS A 37 -0.22 2.73 9.70
N LEU A 38 0.81 1.91 10.00
CA LEU A 38 1.20 0.78 9.16
C LEU A 38 0.05 -0.24 9.01
N VAL A 39 -0.62 -0.58 10.12
CA VAL A 39 -1.73 -1.54 10.11
C VAL A 39 -2.91 -1.01 9.30
N GLU A 40 -3.30 0.25 9.50
CA GLU A 40 -4.36 0.90 8.72
C GLU A 40 -3.99 0.96 7.22
N SER A 41 -2.76 1.32 6.88
CA SER A 41 -2.28 1.37 5.49
C SER A 41 -2.26 0.00 4.82
N LEU A 42 -1.89 -1.07 5.54
CA LEU A 42 -1.98 -2.45 5.04
C LEU A 42 -3.42 -2.84 4.71
N LEU A 43 -4.38 -2.46 5.56
CA LEU A 43 -5.80 -2.70 5.30
C LEU A 43 -6.34 -1.86 4.14
N ILE A 44 -5.93 -0.59 4.03
CA ILE A 44 -6.29 0.26 2.89
C ILE A 44 -5.78 -0.37 1.59
N GLY A 45 -4.51 -0.73 1.52
CA GLY A 45 -3.93 -1.38 0.33
C GLY A 45 -4.63 -2.69 -0.01
N LEU A 46 -4.91 -3.52 0.99
CA LEU A 46 -5.62 -4.79 0.80
C LEU A 46 -7.04 -4.60 0.26
N LEU A 47 -7.81 -3.69 0.84
CA LEU A 47 -9.21 -3.42 0.49
C LEU A 47 -9.34 -2.64 -0.83
N SER A 48 -8.38 -1.79 -1.16
CA SER A 48 -8.33 -1.03 -2.41
C SER A 48 -7.73 -1.81 -3.58
N ASP A 49 -7.28 -3.06 -3.36
CA ASP A 49 -6.52 -3.84 -4.34
C ASP A 49 -5.21 -3.17 -4.79
N GLY A 50 -4.60 -2.40 -3.92
CA GLY A 50 -3.34 -1.68 -4.15
C GLY A 50 -2.14 -2.36 -3.51
N HIS A 51 -0.94 -1.93 -3.91
CA HIS A 51 0.33 -2.37 -3.33
C HIS A 51 0.97 -1.25 -2.52
N ILE A 52 1.86 -1.60 -1.58
CA ILE A 52 2.41 -0.66 -0.60
C ILE A 52 3.93 -0.72 -0.65
N LEU A 53 4.56 0.43 -0.63
CA LEU A 53 5.98 0.59 -0.38
C LEU A 53 6.18 1.15 1.03
N LEU A 54 7.02 0.50 1.83
CA LEU A 54 7.37 0.94 3.17
C LEU A 54 8.76 1.54 3.19
N GLU A 55 8.86 2.74 3.70
CA GLU A 55 10.12 3.40 3.97
C GLU A 55 10.38 3.46 5.46
N GLY A 56 11.58 3.11 5.88
CA GLY A 56 11.98 3.18 7.28
C GLY A 56 13.14 2.26 7.59
N VAL A 57 13.75 2.50 8.73
CA VAL A 57 14.91 1.75 9.20
C VAL A 57 14.59 0.27 9.44
N PRO A 58 15.59 -0.62 9.44
CA PRO A 58 15.42 -2.02 9.83
C PRO A 58 14.87 -2.17 11.26
N GLY A 59 14.22 -3.29 11.55
CA GLY A 59 13.79 -3.62 12.92
C GLY A 59 12.41 -3.07 13.34
N LEU A 60 11.68 -2.35 12.48
CA LEU A 60 10.38 -1.73 12.79
C LEU A 60 9.17 -2.65 12.51
N ALA A 61 9.29 -3.95 12.77
CA ALA A 61 8.22 -4.96 12.67
C ALA A 61 7.55 -5.09 11.28
N LYS A 62 8.17 -4.60 10.18
CA LYS A 62 7.62 -4.66 8.82
C LYS A 62 7.24 -6.09 8.41
N THR A 63 8.18 -7.02 8.56
CA THR A 63 7.96 -8.45 8.25
C THR A 63 6.89 -9.07 9.15
N LEU A 64 6.87 -8.69 10.43
CA LEU A 64 5.90 -9.20 11.39
C LEU A 64 4.48 -8.75 11.02
N ALA A 65 4.30 -7.50 10.60
CA ALA A 65 3.00 -6.94 10.25
C ALA A 65 2.32 -7.68 9.10
N ILE A 66 2.99 -7.85 7.96
CA ILE A 66 2.39 -8.54 6.81
C ILE A 66 2.20 -10.04 7.08
N LYS A 67 3.12 -10.68 7.79
CA LYS A 67 2.99 -12.08 8.18
C LYS A 67 1.80 -12.30 9.11
N THR A 68 1.60 -11.42 10.10
CA THR A 68 0.45 -11.46 11.01
C THR A 68 -0.85 -11.27 10.25
N LEU A 69 -0.92 -10.29 9.35
CA LEU A 69 -2.08 -10.05 8.50
C LEU A 69 -2.43 -11.28 7.66
N ALA A 70 -1.44 -11.90 7.02
CA ALA A 70 -1.62 -13.11 6.23
C ALA A 70 -2.16 -14.27 7.09
N SER A 71 -1.66 -14.43 8.31
CA SER A 71 -2.12 -15.46 9.24
C SER A 71 -3.55 -15.24 9.71
N LEU A 72 -3.95 -13.98 9.96
CA LEU A 72 -5.32 -13.62 10.36
C LEU A 72 -6.35 -13.85 9.23
N ILE A 73 -5.92 -13.86 7.96
CA ILE A 73 -6.77 -14.01 6.77
C ILE A 73 -6.69 -15.44 6.18
N ASP A 74 -5.99 -16.36 6.84
CA ASP A 74 -5.75 -17.72 6.30
C ASP A 74 -5.25 -17.70 4.85
N ALA A 75 -4.23 -16.89 4.58
CA ALA A 75 -3.71 -16.64 3.25
C ALA A 75 -2.22 -16.99 3.16
N LYS A 76 -1.79 -17.41 1.97
CA LYS A 76 -0.39 -17.78 1.72
C LYS A 76 0.50 -16.54 1.76
N TYR A 77 1.52 -16.59 2.60
CA TYR A 77 2.57 -15.59 2.74
C TYR A 77 3.87 -16.06 2.09
N SER A 78 4.59 -15.13 1.47
CA SER A 78 5.95 -15.34 0.96
C SER A 78 6.82 -14.11 1.24
N ARG A 79 8.10 -14.35 1.54
CA ARG A 79 9.12 -13.30 1.65
C ARG A 79 10.17 -13.50 0.57
N ILE A 80 10.50 -12.43 -0.12
CA ILE A 80 11.56 -12.38 -1.12
C ILE A 80 12.56 -11.32 -0.63
N GLN A 81 13.76 -11.76 -0.26
CA GLN A 81 14.86 -10.86 0.07
C GLN A 81 15.53 -10.42 -1.22
N PHE A 82 15.53 -9.14 -1.51
CA PHE A 82 16.18 -8.60 -2.70
C PHE A 82 17.67 -8.41 -2.44
N THR A 83 18.49 -8.96 -3.33
CA THR A 83 19.96 -8.92 -3.28
C THR A 83 20.52 -8.61 -4.66
N PRO A 84 21.79 -8.12 -4.76
CA PRO A 84 22.37 -7.76 -6.05
C PRO A 84 22.51 -8.93 -7.05
N ASP A 85 22.57 -10.16 -6.56
CA ASP A 85 22.71 -11.38 -7.35
C ASP A 85 21.38 -12.05 -7.72
N LEU A 86 20.23 -11.51 -7.24
CA LEU A 86 18.92 -12.06 -7.53
C LEU A 86 18.59 -11.96 -9.02
N LEU A 87 17.98 -13.01 -9.56
CA LEU A 87 17.51 -13.07 -10.95
C LEU A 87 15.97 -12.94 -11.01
N PRO A 88 15.39 -12.48 -12.13
CA PRO A 88 13.94 -12.47 -12.30
C PRO A 88 13.30 -13.85 -12.10
N ALA A 89 13.97 -14.94 -12.53
CA ALA A 89 13.50 -16.30 -12.34
C ALA A 89 13.37 -16.72 -10.87
N ASP A 90 14.16 -16.13 -9.97
CA ASP A 90 14.08 -16.41 -8.53
C ASP A 90 12.80 -15.81 -7.92
N VAL A 91 12.25 -14.77 -8.54
CA VAL A 91 11.01 -14.09 -8.11
C VAL A 91 9.79 -14.74 -8.75
N ILE A 92 9.78 -14.82 -10.08
CA ILE A 92 8.59 -15.23 -10.84
C ILE A 92 8.56 -16.74 -11.14
N GLY A 93 9.71 -17.41 -11.06
CA GLY A 93 9.84 -18.81 -11.45
C GLY A 93 10.39 -19.01 -12.85
N THR A 94 10.49 -20.26 -13.27
CA THR A 94 11.07 -20.66 -14.57
C THR A 94 10.50 -21.98 -15.04
N MET A 95 10.71 -22.28 -16.32
CA MET A 95 10.44 -23.62 -16.87
C MET A 95 11.63 -24.54 -16.57
N ILE A 96 11.37 -25.73 -16.03
CA ILE A 96 12.36 -26.77 -15.81
C ILE A 96 11.99 -28.01 -16.62
N TYR A 97 13.00 -28.69 -17.14
CA TYR A 97 12.79 -29.97 -17.82
C TYR A 97 12.63 -31.09 -16.79
N SER A 98 11.47 -31.75 -16.81
CA SER A 98 11.22 -32.95 -16.01
C SER A 98 11.68 -34.19 -16.77
N GLN A 99 12.74 -34.82 -16.28
CA GLN A 99 13.21 -36.09 -16.88
C GLN A 99 12.20 -37.22 -16.75
N LYS A 100 11.34 -37.16 -15.72
CA LYS A 100 10.33 -38.18 -15.46
C LYS A 100 9.17 -38.09 -16.44
N ASP A 101 8.76 -36.88 -16.80
CA ASP A 101 7.59 -36.62 -17.64
C ASP A 101 8.02 -36.27 -19.08
N GLU A 102 9.32 -36.19 -19.34
CA GLU A 102 9.96 -35.81 -20.63
C GLU A 102 9.42 -34.50 -21.23
N GLN A 103 9.05 -33.56 -20.35
CA GLN A 103 8.47 -32.28 -20.74
C GLN A 103 8.95 -31.12 -19.86
N PHE A 104 8.79 -29.90 -20.36
CA PHE A 104 9.01 -28.69 -19.57
C PHE A 104 7.81 -28.44 -18.67
N ILE A 105 8.07 -28.25 -17.37
CA ILE A 105 7.07 -27.89 -16.35
C ILE A 105 7.39 -26.53 -15.73
N ALA A 106 6.36 -25.77 -15.43
CA ALA A 106 6.51 -24.48 -14.76
C ALA A 106 6.83 -24.68 -13.27
N LYS A 107 8.03 -24.27 -12.84
CA LYS A 107 8.36 -24.11 -11.42
C LYS A 107 8.04 -22.69 -11.01
N LYS A 108 6.87 -22.53 -10.37
CA LYS A 108 6.39 -21.23 -9.88
C LYS A 108 7.30 -20.66 -8.81
N GLY A 109 7.63 -19.36 -8.91
CA GLY A 109 8.44 -18.64 -7.94
C GLY A 109 7.65 -18.21 -6.69
N PRO A 110 8.34 -17.59 -5.73
CA PRO A 110 7.75 -17.14 -4.46
C PRO A 110 6.65 -16.06 -4.61
N ILE A 111 6.58 -15.39 -5.76
CA ILE A 111 5.52 -14.41 -6.04
C ILE A 111 4.12 -15.03 -6.06
N PHE A 112 4.01 -16.35 -6.27
CA PHE A 112 2.73 -17.07 -6.27
C PHE A 112 2.22 -17.30 -4.83
N ALA A 113 1.97 -16.20 -4.14
CA ALA A 113 1.39 -16.12 -2.80
C ALA A 113 0.39 -14.95 -2.74
N ASN A 114 -0.53 -14.98 -1.78
CA ASN A 114 -1.50 -13.90 -1.59
C ASN A 114 -0.85 -12.63 -1.03
N PHE A 115 0.08 -12.81 -0.09
CA PHE A 115 0.82 -11.75 0.56
C PHE A 115 2.32 -11.94 0.31
N VAL A 116 2.92 -10.98 -0.37
CA VAL A 116 4.35 -11.01 -0.70
C VAL A 116 5.05 -9.83 -0.03
N LEU A 117 6.06 -10.14 0.78
CA LEU A 117 7.02 -9.16 1.25
C LEU A 117 8.21 -9.14 0.29
N ALA A 118 8.38 -8.05 -0.45
CA ALA A 118 9.55 -7.77 -1.25
C ALA A 118 10.52 -6.91 -0.40
N ASP A 119 11.41 -7.58 0.33
CA ASP A 119 12.25 -6.94 1.33
C ASP A 119 13.51 -6.35 0.68
N GLU A 120 13.78 -5.06 0.94
CA GLU A 120 14.89 -4.27 0.38
C GLU A 120 14.90 -4.26 -1.16
N ILE A 121 13.75 -3.90 -1.77
CA ILE A 121 13.55 -3.94 -3.23
C ILE A 121 14.62 -3.16 -4.01
N ASN A 122 15.17 -2.09 -3.42
CA ASN A 122 16.21 -1.25 -4.01
C ASN A 122 17.61 -1.91 -4.02
N ARG A 123 17.80 -3.10 -3.44
CA ARG A 123 19.09 -3.84 -3.50
C ARG A 123 19.25 -4.73 -4.73
N ALA A 124 18.17 -5.03 -5.43
CA ALA A 124 18.25 -5.86 -6.63
C ALA A 124 18.34 -5.03 -7.92
N PRO A 125 18.95 -5.58 -8.98
CA PRO A 125 19.03 -4.91 -10.27
C PRO A 125 17.67 -4.56 -10.87
N ALA A 126 17.61 -3.53 -11.71
CA ALA A 126 16.38 -3.02 -12.33
C ALA A 126 15.54 -4.10 -13.06
N LYS A 127 16.18 -5.13 -13.62
CA LYS A 127 15.47 -6.24 -14.29
C LYS A 127 14.61 -7.05 -13.31
N VAL A 128 15.09 -7.26 -12.09
CA VAL A 128 14.36 -8.00 -11.04
C VAL A 128 13.23 -7.14 -10.50
N GLN A 129 13.49 -5.87 -10.24
CA GLN A 129 12.48 -4.90 -9.84
C GLN A 129 11.35 -4.83 -10.87
N SER A 130 11.70 -4.74 -12.16
CA SER A 130 10.72 -4.69 -13.26
C SER A 130 9.86 -5.94 -13.32
N ALA A 131 10.41 -7.13 -13.11
CA ALA A 131 9.65 -8.39 -13.11
C ALA A 131 8.61 -8.43 -11.98
N LEU A 132 8.97 -7.97 -10.77
CA LEU A 132 8.02 -7.84 -9.66
C LEU A 132 6.92 -6.82 -9.98
N LEU A 133 7.30 -5.63 -10.46
CA LEU A 133 6.38 -4.54 -10.72
C LEU A 133 5.42 -4.84 -11.90
N GLU A 134 5.87 -5.60 -12.88
CA GLU A 134 5.01 -6.11 -13.96
C GLU A 134 3.97 -7.08 -13.40
N ALA A 135 4.40 -8.06 -12.62
CA ALA A 135 3.50 -9.03 -11.99
C ALA A 135 2.50 -8.35 -11.04
N MET A 136 2.90 -7.28 -10.33
CA MET A 136 2.01 -6.47 -9.50
C MET A 136 0.91 -5.81 -10.33
N GLN A 137 1.24 -5.27 -11.49
CA GLN A 137 0.31 -4.54 -12.35
C GLN A 137 -0.62 -5.47 -13.11
N GLU A 138 -0.05 -6.52 -13.71
CA GLU A 138 -0.78 -7.44 -14.59
C GLU A 138 -1.54 -8.55 -13.84
N ARG A 139 -1.25 -8.74 -12.54
CA ARG A 139 -1.81 -9.82 -11.69
C ARG A 139 -1.58 -11.22 -12.26
N GLN A 140 -0.60 -11.36 -13.13
CA GLN A 140 -0.21 -12.60 -13.79
C GLN A 140 1.29 -12.63 -14.06
N VAL A 141 1.80 -13.82 -14.34
CA VAL A 141 3.19 -14.06 -14.73
C VAL A 141 3.21 -14.95 -15.96
N THR A 142 3.97 -14.55 -16.96
CA THR A 142 4.21 -15.38 -18.16
C THR A 142 5.55 -16.09 -18.05
N LEU A 143 5.53 -17.41 -18.02
CA LEU A 143 6.73 -18.26 -18.04
C LEU A 143 6.82 -18.94 -19.39
N SER A 144 7.77 -18.51 -20.22
CA SER A 144 7.89 -18.92 -21.61
C SER A 144 6.63 -18.60 -22.44
N LYS A 145 5.79 -19.57 -22.73
CA LYS A 145 4.55 -19.43 -23.53
C LYS A 145 3.26 -19.51 -22.70
N GLU A 146 3.38 -19.80 -21.41
CA GLU A 146 2.23 -20.01 -20.54
C GLU A 146 2.08 -18.84 -19.56
N THR A 147 0.85 -18.37 -19.41
CA THR A 147 0.50 -17.29 -18.47
C THR A 147 -0.25 -17.88 -17.28
N PHE A 148 0.21 -17.54 -16.10
CA PHE A 148 -0.33 -18.00 -14.82
C PHE A 148 -0.86 -16.81 -14.03
N MET A 149 -2.13 -16.85 -13.64
CA MET A 149 -2.72 -15.86 -12.75
C MET A 149 -2.14 -15.97 -11.35
N LEU A 150 -1.93 -14.83 -10.69
CA LEU A 150 -1.55 -14.78 -9.29
C LEU A 150 -2.77 -15.02 -8.40
N PRO A 151 -2.59 -15.57 -7.18
CA PRO A 151 -3.71 -15.83 -6.28
C PRO A 151 -4.36 -14.54 -5.80
N GLU A 152 -5.67 -14.54 -5.62
CA GLU A 152 -6.44 -13.41 -5.06
C GLU A 152 -6.88 -13.69 -3.60
N PRO A 153 -6.88 -12.67 -2.72
CA PRO A 153 -6.33 -11.32 -2.92
C PRO A 153 -4.80 -11.37 -3.08
N PHE A 154 -4.24 -10.45 -3.86
CA PHE A 154 -2.80 -10.33 -4.06
C PHE A 154 -2.32 -8.98 -3.56
N LEU A 155 -1.48 -8.96 -2.53
CA LEU A 155 -0.88 -7.77 -1.96
C LEU A 155 0.64 -7.90 -1.90
N VAL A 156 1.34 -6.98 -2.53
CA VAL A 156 2.79 -6.81 -2.35
C VAL A 156 3.03 -5.66 -1.40
N MET A 157 3.79 -5.93 -0.35
CA MET A 157 4.40 -4.95 0.52
C MET A 157 5.90 -4.97 0.20
N ALA A 158 6.38 -3.93 -0.45
CA ALA A 158 7.82 -3.75 -0.67
C ALA A 158 8.42 -2.90 0.45
N THR A 159 9.69 -3.11 0.76
CA THR A 159 10.43 -2.26 1.69
C THR A 159 11.64 -1.65 1.01
N GLN A 160 11.97 -0.42 1.42
CA GLN A 160 13.25 0.19 1.12
C GLN A 160 13.81 0.88 2.36
N ASN A 161 15.15 0.88 2.45
CA ASN A 161 15.85 1.61 3.48
C ASN A 161 16.40 2.91 2.86
N PRO A 162 15.89 4.07 3.24
CA PRO A 162 16.33 5.34 2.65
C PRO A 162 17.77 5.73 3.07
N ILE A 163 18.30 5.14 4.15
CA ILE A 163 19.61 5.47 4.70
C ILE A 163 20.73 4.74 3.95
N GLU A 164 20.48 3.51 3.50
CA GLU A 164 21.46 2.71 2.76
C GLU A 164 21.49 3.14 1.30
N GLN A 165 22.52 3.89 0.90
CA GLN A 165 22.73 4.34 -0.48
C GLN A 165 23.74 3.46 -1.22
N GLU A 166 24.69 2.84 -0.50
CA GLU A 166 25.75 2.05 -1.11
C GLU A 166 25.22 0.68 -1.59
N GLY A 167 25.48 0.36 -2.85
CA GLY A 167 25.01 -0.89 -3.47
C GLY A 167 23.51 -0.96 -3.74
N THR A 168 22.82 0.18 -3.83
CA THR A 168 21.39 0.25 -4.13
C THR A 168 21.11 0.71 -5.56
N TYR A 169 19.98 0.26 -6.09
CA TYR A 169 19.40 0.64 -7.37
C TYR A 169 18.07 1.35 -7.10
N PRO A 170 18.02 2.68 -7.05
CA PRO A 170 16.80 3.41 -6.77
C PRO A 170 15.72 3.08 -7.81
N LEU A 171 14.48 2.96 -7.33
CA LEU A 171 13.33 2.77 -8.21
C LEU A 171 13.08 4.07 -9.00
N PRO A 172 12.97 4.01 -10.34
CA PRO A 172 12.54 5.16 -11.12
C PRO A 172 11.11 5.60 -10.70
N GLU A 173 10.84 6.90 -10.76
CA GLU A 173 9.54 7.49 -10.38
C GLU A 173 8.33 6.79 -11.02
N ALA A 174 8.42 6.48 -12.33
CA ALA A 174 7.38 5.75 -13.05
C ALA A 174 7.12 4.34 -12.49
N GLN A 175 8.08 3.75 -11.80
CA GLN A 175 7.95 2.46 -11.14
C GLN A 175 7.37 2.62 -9.73
N VAL A 176 7.78 3.67 -9.02
CA VAL A 176 7.25 4.00 -7.70
C VAL A 176 5.76 4.35 -7.76
N ASP A 177 5.29 5.01 -8.83
CA ASP A 177 3.86 5.35 -9.06
C ASP A 177 2.94 4.11 -9.15
N ARG A 178 3.51 2.89 -9.32
CA ARG A 178 2.74 1.63 -9.28
C ARG A 178 2.32 1.22 -7.87
N PHE A 179 3.00 1.72 -6.85
CA PHE A 179 2.55 1.56 -5.46
C PHE A 179 1.42 2.54 -5.17
N MET A 180 0.36 2.01 -4.56
CA MET A 180 -0.77 2.84 -4.17
C MET A 180 -0.40 3.81 -3.06
N LEU A 181 0.33 3.32 -2.06
CA LEU A 181 0.76 4.04 -0.88
C LEU A 181 2.28 3.92 -0.71
N ILE A 182 2.93 5.01 -0.31
CA ILE A 182 4.23 4.96 0.38
C ILE A 182 4.01 5.36 1.82
N VAL A 183 4.34 4.44 2.72
CA VAL A 183 4.16 4.61 4.16
C VAL A 183 5.52 4.76 4.82
N ILE A 184 5.72 5.88 5.50
CA ILE A 184 6.91 6.13 6.30
C ILE A 184 6.67 5.54 7.69
N ILE A 185 7.63 4.74 8.15
CA ILE A 185 7.56 4.08 9.45
C ILE A 185 8.60 4.69 10.37
N ASP A 186 8.12 5.25 11.47
CA ASP A 186 8.93 5.83 12.52
C ASP A 186 9.20 4.84 13.66
N TYR A 187 10.15 5.20 14.51
CA TYR A 187 10.44 4.45 15.74
C TYR A 187 9.22 4.43 16.68
N PRO A 188 9.06 3.35 17.44
CA PRO A 188 8.01 3.27 18.46
C PRO A 188 8.25 4.33 19.55
N LYS A 189 7.15 4.78 20.16
CA LYS A 189 7.22 5.66 21.33
C LYS A 189 7.77 4.90 22.55
N LEU A 190 8.31 5.62 23.53
CA LEU A 190 8.92 5.02 24.73
C LEU A 190 8.03 3.98 25.42
N GLU A 191 6.73 4.24 25.55
CA GLU A 191 5.79 3.31 26.18
C GLU A 191 5.49 2.07 25.32
N GLU A 192 5.54 2.24 24.01
CA GLU A 192 5.42 1.13 23.04
C GLU A 192 6.67 0.25 23.07
N GLU A 193 7.84 0.85 23.16
CA GLU A 193 9.11 0.12 23.26
C GLU A 193 9.18 -0.71 24.54
N LYS A 194 8.72 -0.19 25.68
CA LYS A 194 8.58 -0.96 26.93
C LYS A 194 7.65 -2.17 26.76
N LYS A 195 6.56 -2.03 25.98
CA LYS A 195 5.66 -3.16 25.69
C LYS A 195 6.35 -4.19 24.81
N ILE A 196 7.08 -3.75 23.78
CA ILE A 196 7.86 -4.62 22.88
C ILE A 196 8.86 -5.43 23.69
N ILE A 197 9.62 -4.79 24.59
CA ILE A 197 10.57 -5.47 25.49
C ILE A 197 9.83 -6.55 26.29
N ARG A 198 8.73 -6.20 26.98
CA ARG A 198 7.98 -7.16 27.81
C ARG A 198 7.48 -8.35 27.01
N GLN A 199 6.92 -8.14 25.82
CA GLN A 199 6.42 -9.22 24.97
C GLN A 199 7.53 -10.16 24.50
N ASN A 200 8.73 -9.64 24.24
CA ASN A 200 9.81 -10.47 23.68
C ASN A 200 10.69 -11.17 24.73
N ILE A 201 10.81 -10.62 25.94
CA ILE A 201 11.62 -11.25 26.99
C ILE A 201 10.90 -12.41 27.71
N THR A 202 9.57 -12.46 27.67
CA THR A 202 8.79 -13.56 28.28
C THR A 202 8.89 -14.85 27.49
N GLY A 203 9.32 -14.79 26.22
CA GLY A 203 9.41 -15.95 25.33
C GLY A 203 8.06 -16.54 24.91
N GLU A 204 6.96 -15.96 25.35
CA GLU A 204 5.62 -16.38 24.95
C GLU A 204 5.34 -15.96 23.50
N LYS A 205 5.16 -16.95 22.63
CA LYS A 205 4.74 -16.69 21.26
C LYS A 205 3.23 -16.42 21.24
N ILE A 206 2.86 -15.25 20.79
CA ILE A 206 1.43 -14.92 20.53
C ILE A 206 0.98 -15.78 19.37
N GLU A 207 0.08 -16.72 19.64
CA GLU A 207 -0.48 -17.58 18.61
C GLU A 207 -1.59 -16.82 17.86
N VAL A 208 -1.36 -16.56 16.58
CA VAL A 208 -2.32 -15.90 15.70
C VAL A 208 -3.20 -16.96 15.06
N ARG A 209 -4.51 -16.87 15.27
CA ARG A 209 -5.49 -17.77 14.62
C ARG A 209 -6.21 -17.05 13.51
N PRO A 210 -6.50 -17.72 12.39
CA PRO A 210 -7.28 -17.14 11.31
C PRO A 210 -8.67 -16.71 11.79
N ILE A 211 -9.07 -15.52 11.41
CA ILE A 211 -10.41 -14.95 11.70
C ILE A 211 -11.22 -14.71 10.42
N LEU A 212 -10.56 -14.72 9.28
CA LEU A 212 -11.12 -14.50 7.95
C LEU A 212 -10.50 -15.48 6.95
N LYS A 213 -11.21 -15.66 5.84
CA LYS A 213 -10.67 -16.31 4.63
C LYS A 213 -10.34 -15.29 3.55
N ALA A 214 -9.48 -15.67 2.62
CA ALA A 214 -9.17 -14.85 1.45
C ALA A 214 -10.44 -14.42 0.67
N THR A 215 -11.44 -15.29 0.59
CA THR A 215 -12.74 -15.00 -0.04
C THR A 215 -13.50 -13.86 0.63
N ASP A 216 -13.40 -13.72 1.95
CA ASP A 216 -14.10 -12.66 2.70
C ASP A 216 -13.53 -11.28 2.35
N ILE A 217 -12.23 -11.21 2.08
CA ILE A 217 -11.58 -9.98 1.59
C ILE A 217 -12.07 -9.62 0.19
N MET A 218 -12.24 -10.62 -0.69
CA MET A 218 -12.77 -10.37 -2.04
C MET A 218 -14.21 -9.84 -2.00
N GLU A 219 -15.04 -10.33 -1.10
CA GLU A 219 -16.39 -9.78 -0.88
C GLU A 219 -16.32 -8.38 -0.28
N ALA A 220 -15.45 -8.14 0.70
CA ALA A 220 -15.25 -6.81 1.28
C ALA A 220 -14.83 -5.77 0.23
N ARG A 221 -13.95 -6.11 -0.72
CA ARG A 221 -13.58 -5.25 -1.84
C ARG A 221 -14.78 -4.81 -2.69
N LYS A 222 -15.74 -5.72 -2.94
CA LYS A 222 -16.96 -5.37 -3.67
C LYS A 222 -17.81 -4.36 -2.90
N VAL A 223 -17.84 -4.47 -1.59
CA VAL A 223 -18.58 -3.56 -0.71
C VAL A 223 -17.89 -2.20 -0.61
N VAL A 224 -16.57 -2.17 -0.48
CA VAL A 224 -15.78 -0.93 -0.47
C VAL A 224 -16.03 -0.09 -1.72
N ARG A 225 -16.17 -0.73 -2.89
CA ARG A 225 -16.51 -0.04 -4.15
C ARG A 225 -17.89 0.63 -4.12
N GLN A 226 -18.78 0.22 -3.22
CA GLN A 226 -20.12 0.78 -3.05
C GLN A 226 -20.17 1.91 -2.02
N VAL A 227 -19.08 2.14 -1.25
CA VAL A 227 -18.98 3.32 -0.36
C VAL A 227 -19.24 4.58 -1.18
N TYR A 228 -20.22 5.36 -0.75
CA TYR A 228 -20.65 6.54 -1.46
C TYR A 228 -19.55 7.62 -1.48
N LEU A 229 -19.30 8.13 -2.64
CA LEU A 229 -18.39 9.27 -2.86
C LEU A 229 -19.22 10.39 -3.49
N ASP A 230 -19.46 11.45 -2.74
CA ASP A 230 -20.20 12.61 -3.19
C ASP A 230 -19.42 13.39 -4.25
N GLU A 231 -20.12 14.01 -5.19
CA GLU A 231 -19.52 14.81 -6.27
C GLU A 231 -18.64 15.94 -5.72
N LYS A 232 -18.99 16.52 -4.57
CA LYS A 232 -18.17 17.54 -3.90
C LYS A 232 -16.85 16.95 -3.38
N ILE A 233 -16.86 15.70 -2.93
CA ILE A 233 -15.62 15.01 -2.50
C ILE A 233 -14.78 14.64 -3.73
N GLU A 234 -15.40 14.24 -4.83
CA GLU A 234 -14.68 14.01 -6.10
C GLU A 234 -14.01 15.31 -6.56
N GLN A 235 -14.71 16.44 -6.51
CA GLN A 235 -14.15 17.75 -6.83
C GLN A 235 -12.98 18.10 -5.88
N TYR A 236 -13.13 17.90 -4.57
CA TYR A 236 -12.09 18.15 -3.58
C TYR A 236 -10.82 17.32 -3.86
N ILE A 237 -10.98 16.04 -4.19
CA ILE A 237 -9.86 15.17 -4.61
C ILE A 237 -9.19 15.71 -5.88
N ALA A 238 -9.99 16.11 -6.86
CA ALA A 238 -9.48 16.69 -8.11
C ALA A 238 -8.70 17.97 -7.83
N ASP A 239 -9.23 18.87 -7.00
CA ASP A 239 -8.59 20.14 -6.64
C ASP A 239 -7.26 19.94 -5.92
N ILE A 240 -7.18 18.99 -4.97
CA ILE A 240 -5.92 18.61 -4.32
C ILE A 240 -4.87 18.20 -5.36
N VAL A 241 -5.24 17.31 -6.29
CA VAL A 241 -4.29 16.82 -7.31
C VAL A 241 -3.97 17.90 -8.34
N PHE A 242 -4.92 18.74 -8.72
CA PHE A 242 -4.67 19.89 -9.62
C PHE A 242 -3.77 20.94 -8.97
N ALA A 243 -3.88 21.18 -7.66
CA ALA A 243 -3.00 22.07 -6.93
C ALA A 243 -1.53 21.61 -6.97
N THR A 244 -1.26 20.29 -7.10
CA THR A 244 0.10 19.79 -7.31
C THR A 244 0.67 20.15 -8.69
N ARG A 245 -0.18 20.39 -9.70
CA ARG A 245 0.21 20.70 -11.09
C ARG A 245 0.20 22.21 -11.38
N PHE A 246 -0.74 22.90 -10.78
CA PHE A 246 -1.03 24.33 -11.01
C PHE A 246 -1.22 25.07 -9.70
N PRO A 247 -0.19 25.10 -8.81
CA PRO A 247 -0.33 25.66 -7.46
C PRO A 247 -0.74 27.14 -7.49
N GLU A 248 -0.36 27.88 -8.53
CA GLU A 248 -0.72 29.28 -8.69
C GLU A 248 -2.23 29.55 -8.80
N LYS A 249 -3.01 28.54 -9.23
CA LYS A 249 -4.49 28.61 -9.31
C LYS A 249 -5.18 28.47 -7.95
N TYR A 250 -4.43 28.00 -6.95
CA TYR A 250 -4.91 27.76 -5.59
C TYR A 250 -4.22 28.68 -4.58
N ASP A 251 -3.73 29.86 -5.02
CA ASP A 251 -2.97 30.80 -4.20
C ASP A 251 -1.73 30.21 -3.48
N LEU A 252 -1.09 29.26 -4.12
CA LEU A 252 0.14 28.60 -3.66
C LEU A 252 1.30 28.94 -4.58
N LYS A 253 1.46 30.23 -4.92
CA LYS A 253 2.46 30.72 -5.89
C LYS A 253 3.89 30.33 -5.50
N GLU A 254 4.16 30.26 -4.21
CA GLU A 254 5.47 29.86 -3.66
C GLU A 254 5.84 28.40 -3.96
N LEU A 255 4.86 27.56 -4.27
CA LEU A 255 5.11 26.16 -4.63
C LEU A 255 5.42 25.96 -6.12
N LYS A 256 5.20 26.99 -6.95
CA LYS A 256 5.37 26.87 -8.40
C LYS A 256 6.80 26.48 -8.81
N ASP A 257 7.78 27.07 -8.15
CA ASP A 257 9.19 26.83 -8.43
C ASP A 257 9.75 25.64 -7.62
N MET A 258 8.94 25.08 -6.70
CA MET A 258 9.31 23.95 -5.84
C MET A 258 8.86 22.61 -6.41
N ILE A 259 7.83 22.58 -7.27
CA ILE A 259 7.25 21.36 -7.83
C ILE A 259 7.77 21.19 -9.27
N GLY A 260 8.57 20.16 -9.51
CA GLY A 260 9.06 19.79 -10.83
C GLY A 260 7.97 19.10 -11.67
N PHE A 261 7.18 18.23 -11.05
CA PHE A 261 5.97 17.63 -11.64
C PHE A 261 4.97 17.28 -10.55
N GLY A 262 3.69 17.34 -10.87
CA GLY A 262 2.57 17.02 -9.98
C GLY A 262 1.94 15.65 -10.24
N GLY A 263 0.99 15.26 -9.40
CA GLY A 263 0.31 13.98 -9.45
C GLY A 263 -0.36 13.67 -10.80
N SER A 264 -0.21 12.45 -11.29
CA SER A 264 -0.90 11.93 -12.48
C SER A 264 -2.39 11.64 -12.17
N PRO A 265 -3.25 11.30 -13.16
CA PRO A 265 -4.61 10.82 -12.89
C PRO A 265 -4.67 9.61 -11.95
N ARG A 266 -3.60 8.80 -11.87
CA ARG A 266 -3.47 7.73 -10.86
C ARG A 266 -3.52 8.27 -9.44
N ALA A 267 -3.01 9.47 -9.19
CA ALA A 267 -3.09 10.12 -7.88
C ALA A 267 -4.56 10.33 -7.46
N SER A 268 -5.40 10.88 -8.34
CA SER A 268 -6.82 11.10 -8.06
C SER A 268 -7.56 9.78 -7.85
N ILE A 269 -7.31 8.78 -8.70
CA ILE A 269 -7.92 7.44 -8.60
C ILE A 269 -7.53 6.79 -7.27
N ASN A 270 -6.24 6.76 -6.94
CA ASN A 270 -5.76 6.13 -5.71
C ASN A 270 -6.23 6.87 -4.46
N LEU A 271 -6.34 8.20 -4.53
CA LEU A 271 -6.87 9.00 -3.43
C LEU A 271 -8.35 8.65 -3.15
N ALA A 272 -9.17 8.53 -4.20
CA ALA A 272 -10.56 8.14 -4.09
C ALA A 272 -10.73 6.70 -3.56
N LEU A 273 -9.94 5.75 -4.07
CA LEU A 273 -9.98 4.36 -3.62
C LEU A 273 -9.50 4.21 -2.17
N ALA A 274 -8.42 4.90 -1.79
CA ALA A 274 -7.90 4.89 -0.42
C ALA A 274 -8.89 5.52 0.56
N ALA A 275 -9.52 6.65 0.19
CA ALA A 275 -10.52 7.31 1.02
C ALA A 275 -11.77 6.44 1.24
N ARG A 276 -12.25 5.73 0.20
CA ARG A 276 -13.34 4.74 0.33
C ARG A 276 -12.97 3.60 1.27
N SER A 277 -11.77 3.05 1.14
CA SER A 277 -11.28 1.99 2.02
C SER A 277 -11.11 2.49 3.45
N TYR A 278 -10.64 3.72 3.64
CA TYR A 278 -10.52 4.33 4.95
C TYR A 278 -11.89 4.55 5.60
N ALA A 279 -12.88 5.09 4.87
CA ALA A 279 -14.26 5.21 5.34
C ALA A 279 -14.85 3.86 5.77
N PHE A 280 -14.63 2.80 4.96
CA PHE A 280 -15.03 1.43 5.29
C PHE A 280 -14.38 0.92 6.58
N ILE A 281 -13.07 1.14 6.75
CA ILE A 281 -12.35 0.80 8.00
C ILE A 281 -12.94 1.54 9.21
N LYS A 282 -13.38 2.79 9.01
CA LYS A 282 -14.09 3.59 10.02
C LYS A 282 -15.59 3.26 10.12
N ARG A 283 -16.04 2.19 9.43
CA ARG A 283 -17.39 1.66 9.43
C ARG A 283 -18.46 2.65 8.96
N ARG A 284 -18.09 3.46 7.95
CA ARG A 284 -18.99 4.43 7.32
C ARG A 284 -19.27 4.07 5.86
N GLY A 285 -20.51 4.28 5.43
CA GLY A 285 -20.99 4.03 4.09
C GLY A 285 -20.73 5.17 3.11
N TYR A 286 -20.07 6.24 3.54
CA TYR A 286 -19.77 7.43 2.73
C TYR A 286 -18.42 8.03 3.13
N VAL A 287 -17.77 8.68 2.16
CA VAL A 287 -16.49 9.37 2.33
C VAL A 287 -16.73 10.81 2.82
N ILE A 288 -15.89 11.27 3.75
CA ILE A 288 -15.84 12.65 4.22
C ILE A 288 -14.47 13.26 3.88
N PRO A 289 -14.31 14.59 3.88
CA PRO A 289 -13.04 15.24 3.59
C PRO A 289 -11.87 14.76 4.45
N GLU A 290 -12.13 14.44 5.72
CA GLU A 290 -11.14 13.93 6.65
C GLU A 290 -10.55 12.58 6.21
N ASP A 291 -11.32 11.74 5.52
CA ASP A 291 -10.82 10.47 4.99
C ASP A 291 -9.81 10.70 3.87
N VAL A 292 -10.09 11.68 3.00
CA VAL A 292 -9.18 12.09 1.92
C VAL A 292 -7.88 12.64 2.53
N ARG A 293 -7.99 13.51 3.53
CA ARG A 293 -6.84 14.09 4.23
C ARG A 293 -5.99 13.03 4.95
N ALA A 294 -6.65 12.04 5.56
CA ALA A 294 -5.96 10.97 6.30
C ALA A 294 -5.02 10.12 5.42
N VAL A 295 -5.36 9.95 4.14
CA VAL A 295 -4.58 9.11 3.21
C VAL A 295 -3.74 9.93 2.23
N ALA A 296 -3.89 11.26 2.21
CA ALA A 296 -3.30 12.13 1.18
C ALA A 296 -1.78 12.06 1.13
N HIS A 297 -1.10 12.08 2.28
CA HIS A 297 0.36 12.03 2.33
C HIS A 297 0.88 10.71 1.75
N ASP A 298 0.32 9.57 2.16
CA ASP A 298 0.77 8.26 1.70
C ASP A 298 0.51 8.04 0.20
N VAL A 299 -0.56 8.64 -0.33
CA VAL A 299 -0.90 8.55 -1.76
C VAL A 299 -0.07 9.52 -2.60
N LEU A 300 0.24 10.72 -2.11
CA LEU A 300 0.77 11.81 -2.93
C LEU A 300 2.28 12.02 -2.81
N ARG A 301 2.94 11.63 -1.70
CA ARG A 301 4.35 11.97 -1.45
C ARG A 301 5.30 11.52 -2.56
N HIS A 302 5.04 10.40 -3.22
CA HIS A 302 5.84 9.84 -4.30
C HIS A 302 5.34 10.23 -5.69
N ARG A 303 4.33 11.09 -5.77
CA ARG A 303 3.73 11.57 -7.01
C ARG A 303 3.95 13.04 -7.26
N ILE A 304 4.72 13.66 -6.37
CA ILE A 304 5.14 15.06 -6.47
C ILE A 304 6.66 15.05 -6.53
N GLY A 305 7.20 15.39 -7.69
CA GLY A 305 8.64 15.54 -7.88
C GLY A 305 9.08 16.94 -7.44
N LEU A 306 10.16 16.99 -6.68
CA LEU A 306 10.75 18.23 -6.21
C LEU A 306 11.71 18.81 -7.25
N THR A 307 11.88 20.14 -7.25
CA THR A 307 12.96 20.79 -7.98
C THR A 307 14.23 20.80 -7.14
N TYR A 308 15.39 21.01 -7.78
CA TYR A 308 16.66 21.20 -7.07
C TYR A 308 16.61 22.38 -6.08
N GLU A 309 15.79 23.40 -6.37
CA GLU A 309 15.59 24.55 -5.50
C GLU A 309 14.86 24.13 -4.21
N ALA A 310 13.80 23.30 -4.33
CA ALA A 310 13.11 22.75 -3.18
C ALA A 310 14.02 21.87 -2.31
N GLU A 311 14.84 21.02 -2.96
CA GLU A 311 15.81 20.17 -2.25
C GLU A 311 16.88 21.02 -1.52
N ALA A 312 17.38 22.09 -2.16
CA ALA A 312 18.33 23.01 -1.55
C ALA A 312 17.74 23.76 -0.33
N MET A 313 16.42 23.95 -0.33
CA MET A 313 15.68 24.53 0.81
C MET A 313 15.27 23.48 1.85
N ASN A 314 15.66 22.22 1.70
CA ASN A 314 15.24 21.07 2.52
C ASN A 314 13.71 20.91 2.60
N MET A 315 12.98 21.32 1.57
CA MET A 315 11.54 21.14 1.49
C MET A 315 11.21 19.69 1.10
N SER A 316 10.31 19.06 1.84
CA SER A 316 9.86 17.70 1.56
C SER A 316 8.55 17.67 0.75
N SER A 317 8.28 16.55 0.06
CA SER A 317 6.99 16.34 -0.60
C SER A 317 5.83 16.37 0.41
N ASP A 318 6.04 15.90 1.64
CA ASP A 318 5.02 15.92 2.69
C ASP A 318 4.68 17.36 3.15
N GLU A 319 5.65 18.26 3.17
CA GLU A 319 5.38 19.68 3.43
C GLU A 319 4.58 20.34 2.31
N ILE A 320 4.86 19.99 1.06
CA ILE A 320 4.07 20.44 -0.09
C ILE A 320 2.63 19.93 0.02
N VAL A 321 2.44 18.63 0.27
CA VAL A 321 1.10 18.04 0.47
C VAL A 321 0.38 18.75 1.61
N SER A 322 1.05 19.00 2.72
CA SER A 322 0.46 19.71 3.88
C SER A 322 0.01 21.12 3.53
N LYS A 323 0.79 21.89 2.78
CA LYS A 323 0.43 23.22 2.32
C LYS A 323 -0.79 23.19 1.39
N ILE A 324 -0.83 22.25 0.45
CA ILE A 324 -1.98 22.05 -0.45
C ILE A 324 -3.24 21.71 0.33
N LEU A 325 -3.18 20.74 1.25
CA LEU A 325 -4.33 20.34 2.07
C LEU A 325 -4.86 21.46 2.98
N ASN A 326 -4.00 22.38 3.38
CA ASN A 326 -4.40 23.52 4.21
C ASN A 326 -4.99 24.68 3.39
N LYS A 327 -4.77 24.71 2.08
CA LYS A 327 -5.20 25.79 1.21
C LYS A 327 -6.42 25.45 0.37
N VAL A 328 -6.51 24.20 -0.11
CA VAL A 328 -7.66 23.76 -0.90
C VAL A 328 -8.92 23.77 -0.05
N GLU A 329 -9.97 24.39 -0.58
CA GLU A 329 -11.24 24.54 0.12
C GLU A 329 -11.88 23.18 0.40
N VAL A 330 -12.33 22.99 1.64
CA VAL A 330 -12.99 21.76 2.10
C VAL A 330 -14.49 21.91 1.85
N PRO A 331 -15.15 20.95 1.15
CA PRO A 331 -16.55 21.02 0.80
C PRO A 331 -17.53 20.92 1.97
#